data_38102eb52581d5eb668330450fd01c27
#
_entry.id   38102eb52581d5eb668330450fd01c27
#
_cell.length_a   1.000
_cell.length_b   1.000
_cell.length_c   1.000
_cell.angle_alpha   90.00
_cell.angle_beta   90.00
_cell.angle_gamma   90.00
#
_symmetry.space_group_name_H-M   'P 1'
#
loop_
_entity.id
_entity.type
_entity.pdbx_description
1 polymer ?
#
loop_
_entity_poly.entity_id
_entity_poly.type
_entity_poly.pdbx_seq_one_letter_code
_entity_poly.pdbx_strand_id
1 'polypeptide(L)'
;MNELKLVYAYDRRAEVGELFKEYTDMLIEGDSEFAEYLKIQKYDKELENPASKYGMPEGRLYLAYYEDKLAGCIRLKKLDEEGQQCELKRLYVRPQFRGRKMGEKLLEVILQDAKEIGYKAMLLDTLPFLKSAIKMYRKRGFYEIPCYNDSPMDTTIFMKLDL
;
A
#
# COMPACT_ATOMS: atom_id res chain seq x y z
N MET A 1 -13.64 21.69 11.40
CA MET A 1 -12.30 21.58 10.84
C MET A 1 -12.01 20.14 10.40
N ASN A 2 -11.62 19.95 9.16
CA ASN A 2 -11.39 18.61 8.60
C ASN A 2 -10.04 18.10 9.08
N GLU A 3 -10.04 17.04 9.85
CA GLU A 3 -8.83 16.52 10.46
C GLU A 3 -8.51 15.12 9.96
N LEU A 4 -7.31 14.97 9.39
CA LEU A 4 -6.75 13.68 8.99
C LEU A 4 -5.74 13.26 10.06
N LYS A 5 -5.93 12.08 10.63
CA LYS A 5 -5.01 11.48 11.61
C LYS A 5 -4.46 10.19 11.06
N LEU A 6 -3.15 9.99 11.20
CA LEU A 6 -2.50 8.73 10.89
C LEU A 6 -2.01 8.09 12.18
N VAL A 7 -2.29 6.79 12.35
CA VAL A 7 -1.84 6.04 13.52
C VAL A 7 -1.17 4.75 13.08
N TYR A 8 -0.20 4.29 13.87
CA TYR A 8 0.35 2.95 13.68
C TYR A 8 -0.73 1.91 13.99
N ALA A 9 -0.82 0.87 13.19
CA ALA A 9 -1.95 -0.04 13.20
C ALA A 9 -1.63 -1.43 13.78
N TYR A 10 -0.45 -1.60 14.36
CA TYR A 10 0.02 -2.93 14.79
C TYR A 10 -0.86 -3.59 15.87
N ASP A 11 -1.56 -2.79 16.67
CA ASP A 11 -2.49 -3.25 17.71
C ASP A 11 -3.96 -3.12 17.30
N ARG A 12 -4.25 -2.85 16.03
CA ARG A 12 -5.61 -2.60 15.52
C ARG A 12 -6.02 -3.62 14.45
N ARG A 13 -5.88 -4.91 14.77
CA ARG A 13 -6.11 -6.01 13.81
C ARG A 13 -7.49 -6.00 13.18
N ALA A 14 -8.54 -5.70 13.95
CA ALA A 14 -9.91 -5.69 13.43
C ALA A 14 -10.08 -4.63 12.34
N GLU A 15 -9.58 -3.43 12.59
CA GLU A 15 -9.67 -2.32 11.64
C GLU A 15 -8.81 -2.57 10.40
N VAL A 16 -7.60 -3.10 10.58
CA VAL A 16 -6.73 -3.51 9.47
C VAL A 16 -7.43 -4.57 8.62
N GLY A 17 -7.99 -5.59 9.26
CA GLY A 17 -8.71 -6.66 8.55
C GLY A 17 -9.89 -6.15 7.76
N GLU A 18 -10.65 -5.21 8.32
CA GLU A 18 -11.78 -4.59 7.64
C GLU A 18 -11.35 -3.88 6.36
N LEU A 19 -10.32 -3.05 6.43
CA LEU A 19 -9.82 -2.32 5.27
C LEU A 19 -9.16 -3.23 4.25
N PHE A 20 -8.40 -4.22 4.70
CA PHE A 20 -7.76 -5.19 3.79
C PHE A 20 -8.81 -5.96 3.01
N LYS A 21 -9.89 -6.39 3.68
CA LYS A 21 -10.98 -7.08 3.02
C LYS A 21 -11.65 -6.19 1.96
N GLU A 22 -11.96 -4.95 2.29
CA GLU A 22 -12.53 -3.99 1.34
C GLU A 22 -11.63 -3.78 0.14
N TYR A 23 -10.34 -3.60 0.39
CA TYR A 23 -9.35 -3.40 -0.66
C TYR A 23 -9.25 -4.61 -1.60
N THR A 24 -9.14 -5.81 -1.03
CA THR A 24 -9.02 -7.03 -1.83
C THR A 24 -10.30 -7.35 -2.59
N ASP A 25 -11.47 -7.12 -1.98
CA ASP A 25 -12.76 -7.29 -2.66
C ASP A 25 -12.84 -6.36 -3.87
N MET A 26 -12.40 -5.12 -3.73
CA MET A 26 -12.35 -4.15 -4.84
C MET A 26 -11.43 -4.64 -5.96
N LEU A 27 -10.25 -5.15 -5.63
CA LEU A 27 -9.28 -5.63 -6.62
C LEU A 27 -9.77 -6.89 -7.33
N ILE A 28 -10.38 -7.83 -6.62
CA ILE A 28 -10.94 -9.05 -7.20
C ILE A 28 -12.09 -8.70 -8.14
N GLU A 29 -12.94 -7.75 -7.77
CA GLU A 29 -14.02 -7.25 -8.61
C GLU A 29 -13.50 -6.63 -9.90
N GLY A 30 -12.38 -5.90 -9.82
CA GLY A 30 -11.73 -5.30 -10.99
C GLY A 30 -10.94 -6.30 -11.84
N ASP A 31 -10.39 -7.34 -11.23
CA ASP A 31 -9.59 -8.37 -11.91
C ASP A 31 -9.72 -9.70 -11.15
N SER A 32 -10.44 -10.66 -11.73
CA SER A 32 -10.74 -11.93 -11.09
C SER A 32 -9.50 -12.82 -10.82
N GLU A 33 -8.39 -12.58 -11.51
CA GLU A 33 -7.14 -13.33 -11.29
C GLU A 33 -6.42 -12.91 -10.02
N PHE A 34 -6.80 -11.79 -9.43
CA PHE A 34 -6.14 -11.25 -8.24
C PHE A 34 -6.23 -12.20 -7.04
N ALA A 35 -7.27 -13.02 -6.96
CA ALA A 35 -7.42 -14.01 -5.88
C ALA A 35 -6.22 -14.96 -5.81
N GLU A 36 -5.70 -15.40 -6.97
CA GLU A 36 -4.52 -16.27 -7.03
C GLU A 36 -3.27 -15.52 -6.55
N TYR A 37 -3.14 -14.26 -6.92
CA TYR A 37 -2.01 -13.43 -6.49
C TYR A 37 -2.00 -13.28 -4.96
N LEU A 38 -3.15 -13.12 -4.33
CA LEU A 38 -3.25 -13.04 -2.87
C LEU A 38 -2.76 -14.30 -2.18
N LYS A 39 -3.02 -15.47 -2.76
CA LYS A 39 -2.50 -16.73 -2.24
C LYS A 39 -0.97 -16.76 -2.28
N ILE A 40 -0.38 -16.30 -3.37
CA ILE A 40 1.07 -16.19 -3.52
C ILE A 40 1.66 -15.25 -2.47
N GLN A 41 0.95 -14.18 -2.14
CA GLN A 41 1.38 -13.20 -1.13
C GLN A 41 1.19 -13.69 0.32
N LYS A 42 0.57 -14.84 0.53
CA LYS A 42 0.24 -15.35 1.87
C LYS A 42 -0.62 -14.37 2.66
N TYR A 43 -1.66 -13.89 2.03
CA TYR A 43 -2.53 -12.83 2.54
C TYR A 43 -3.16 -13.17 3.90
N ASP A 44 -3.59 -14.41 4.11
CA ASP A 44 -4.22 -14.82 5.37
C ASP A 44 -3.27 -14.64 6.56
N LYS A 45 -1.97 -14.95 6.36
CA LYS A 45 -0.95 -14.74 7.39
C LYS A 45 -0.71 -13.28 7.67
N GLU A 46 -0.78 -12.45 6.65
CA GLU A 46 -0.67 -11.00 6.78
C GLU A 46 -1.77 -10.44 7.67
N LEU A 47 -3.01 -10.92 7.53
CA LEU A 47 -4.14 -10.51 8.36
C LEU A 47 -3.99 -10.97 9.81
N GLU A 48 -3.42 -12.14 10.04
CA GLU A 48 -3.20 -12.66 11.41
C GLU A 48 -2.17 -11.83 12.17
N ASN A 49 -1.08 -11.44 11.50
CA ASN A 49 0.00 -10.68 12.13
C ASN A 49 0.61 -9.68 11.15
N PRO A 50 0.04 -8.47 11.06
CA PRO A 50 0.58 -7.43 10.15
C PRO A 50 2.05 -7.11 10.37
N ALA A 51 2.55 -7.22 11.61
CA ALA A 51 3.95 -6.93 11.92
C ALA A 51 4.92 -7.92 11.27
N SER A 52 4.45 -9.11 10.86
CA SER A 52 5.31 -10.09 10.19
C SER A 52 5.85 -9.58 8.84
N LYS A 53 5.12 -8.67 8.18
CA LYS A 53 5.54 -8.07 6.90
C LYS A 53 5.90 -6.60 7.02
N TYR A 54 5.21 -5.86 7.87
CA TYR A 54 5.25 -4.40 7.90
C TYR A 54 5.75 -3.84 9.22
N GLY A 55 6.39 -4.68 10.05
CA GLY A 55 6.87 -4.28 11.38
C GLY A 55 8.05 -3.33 11.33
N MET A 56 8.12 -2.44 12.34
CA MET A 56 9.27 -1.57 12.53
C MET A 56 10.51 -2.36 12.97
N PRO A 57 11.73 -1.87 12.70
CA PRO A 57 12.03 -0.54 12.15
C PRO A 57 12.00 -0.47 10.61
N GLU A 58 11.91 -1.59 9.91
CA GLU A 58 12.08 -1.65 8.46
C GLU A 58 10.79 -1.40 7.69
N GLY A 59 9.65 -1.67 8.31
CA GLY A 59 8.34 -1.51 7.69
C GLY A 59 7.49 -0.48 8.40
N ARG A 60 6.34 -0.18 7.80
CA ARG A 60 5.33 0.71 8.38
C ARG A 60 3.94 0.21 8.05
N LEU A 61 3.03 0.48 8.95
CA LEU A 61 1.62 0.11 8.80
C LEU A 61 0.78 1.23 9.44
N TYR A 62 0.09 2.01 8.60
CA TYR A 62 -0.74 3.11 9.07
C TYR A 62 -2.21 2.90 8.78
N LEU A 63 -3.05 3.32 9.71
CA LEU A 63 -4.47 3.58 9.47
C LEU A 63 -4.67 5.08 9.43
N ALA A 64 -5.56 5.52 8.53
CA ALA A 64 -5.96 6.92 8.40
C ALA A 64 -7.38 7.09 8.91
N TYR A 65 -7.60 8.11 9.74
CA TYR A 65 -8.91 8.51 10.21
C TYR A 65 -9.19 9.92 9.72
N TYR A 66 -10.39 10.14 9.26
CA TYR A 66 -10.86 11.47 8.84
C TYR A 66 -12.08 11.83 9.68
N GLU A 67 -11.96 12.91 10.46
CA GLU A 67 -12.99 13.32 11.42
C GLU A 67 -13.40 12.14 12.33
N ASP A 68 -12.41 11.42 12.84
CA ASP A 68 -12.54 10.26 13.73
C ASP A 68 -13.19 9.01 13.11
N LYS A 69 -13.34 8.99 11.78
CA LYS A 69 -13.87 7.84 11.06
C LYS A 69 -12.75 7.12 10.31
N LEU A 70 -12.76 5.80 10.37
CA LEU A 70 -11.78 4.99 9.64
C LEU A 70 -11.91 5.23 8.14
N ALA A 71 -10.84 5.71 7.51
CA ALA A 71 -10.90 6.19 6.13
C ALA A 71 -9.97 5.46 5.16
N GLY A 72 -8.82 4.97 5.63
CA GLY A 72 -7.87 4.34 4.72
C GLY A 72 -6.67 3.73 5.41
N CYS A 73 -5.75 3.25 4.60
CA CYS A 73 -4.53 2.59 5.09
C CYS A 73 -3.41 2.65 4.06
N ILE A 74 -2.19 2.39 4.52
CA ILE A 74 -1.01 2.25 3.66
C ILE A 74 0.05 1.41 4.35
N ARG A 75 0.88 0.70 3.58
CA ARG A 75 1.88 -0.23 4.05
C ARG A 75 3.21 0.00 3.38
N LEU A 76 4.28 -0.25 4.14
CA LEU A 76 5.65 -0.25 3.64
C LEU A 76 6.34 -1.50 4.15
N LYS A 77 7.04 -2.22 3.27
CA LYS A 77 7.85 -3.35 3.68
C LYS A 77 9.22 -3.33 3.03
N LYS A 78 10.20 -3.96 3.69
CA LYS A 78 11.51 -4.20 3.10
C LYS A 78 11.36 -5.22 1.97
N LEU A 79 11.99 -4.96 0.82
CA LEU A 79 11.88 -5.82 -0.35
C LEU A 79 13.11 -6.71 -0.55
N ASP A 80 14.30 -6.24 -0.21
CA ASP A 80 15.54 -7.01 -0.35
C ASP A 80 16.30 -7.15 0.97
N GLU A 81 17.17 -8.15 1.05
CA GLU A 81 17.92 -8.45 2.29
C GLU A 81 18.90 -7.34 2.66
N GLU A 82 19.42 -6.62 1.68
CA GLU A 82 20.36 -5.52 1.91
C GLU A 82 19.67 -4.27 2.45
N GLY A 83 18.33 -4.23 2.44
CA GLY A 83 17.57 -3.06 2.89
C GLY A 83 17.71 -1.86 1.99
N GLN A 84 18.01 -2.07 0.70
CA GLN A 84 18.15 -0.97 -0.27
C GLN A 84 16.82 -0.58 -0.91
N GLN A 85 15.90 -1.54 -1.03
CA GLN A 85 14.61 -1.33 -1.68
C GLN A 85 13.46 -1.66 -0.74
N CYS A 86 12.40 -0.87 -0.84
CA CYS A 86 11.16 -1.11 -0.13
C CYS A 86 9.99 -1.22 -1.12
N GLU A 87 8.86 -1.69 -0.62
CA GLU A 87 7.67 -1.86 -1.42
C GLU A 87 6.48 -1.19 -0.74
N LEU A 88 5.77 -0.37 -1.52
CA LEU A 88 4.49 0.22 -1.10
C LEU A 88 3.39 -0.80 -1.37
N LYS A 89 2.57 -1.04 -0.35
CA LYS A 89 1.49 -2.02 -0.43
C LYS A 89 0.22 -1.48 0.23
N ARG A 90 -0.92 -1.98 -0.21
CA ARG A 90 -2.22 -1.79 0.46
C ARG A 90 -2.60 -0.31 0.64
N LEU A 91 -2.28 0.54 -0.31
CA LEU A 91 -2.79 1.92 -0.31
C LEU A 91 -4.27 1.87 -0.68
N TYR A 92 -5.11 2.24 0.27
CA TYR A 92 -6.55 2.21 0.09
C TYR A 92 -7.20 3.36 0.84
N VAL A 93 -8.12 4.05 0.17
CA VAL A 93 -8.98 5.07 0.78
C VAL A 93 -10.42 4.67 0.49
N ARG A 94 -11.24 4.59 1.53
CA ARG A 94 -12.65 4.23 1.38
C ARG A 94 -13.35 5.20 0.41
N PRO A 95 -14.28 4.72 -0.43
CA PRO A 95 -14.91 5.57 -1.47
C PRO A 95 -15.50 6.87 -0.94
N GLN A 96 -16.13 6.85 0.23
CA GLN A 96 -16.78 8.03 0.81
C GLN A 96 -15.79 9.13 1.24
N PHE A 97 -14.49 8.80 1.32
CA PHE A 97 -13.45 9.77 1.70
C PHE A 97 -12.56 10.18 0.53
N ARG A 98 -12.82 9.68 -0.67
CA ARG A 98 -12.04 10.03 -1.87
C ARG A 98 -12.30 11.49 -2.28
N GLY A 99 -11.36 12.06 -3.05
CA GLY A 99 -11.46 13.45 -3.47
C GLY A 99 -10.96 14.46 -2.44
N ARG A 100 -10.35 14.02 -1.35
CA ARG A 100 -9.83 14.89 -0.28
C ARG A 100 -8.31 14.83 -0.18
N LYS A 101 -7.64 14.31 -1.22
CA LYS A 101 -6.18 14.18 -1.29
C LYS A 101 -5.57 13.30 -0.19
N MET A 102 -6.35 12.40 0.39
CA MET A 102 -5.87 11.51 1.45
C MET A 102 -4.82 10.53 0.95
N GLY A 103 -5.02 9.98 -0.26
CA GLY A 103 -4.03 9.09 -0.87
C GLY A 103 -2.69 9.76 -1.06
N GLU A 104 -2.68 11.01 -1.51
CA GLU A 104 -1.45 11.79 -1.65
C GLU A 104 -0.75 11.99 -0.31
N LYS A 105 -1.50 12.29 0.75
CA LYS A 105 -0.93 12.48 2.09
C LYS A 105 -0.37 11.18 2.66
N LEU A 106 -1.05 10.08 2.47
CA LEU A 106 -0.57 8.76 2.87
C LEU A 106 0.74 8.42 2.14
N LEU A 107 0.78 8.66 0.84
CA LEU A 107 1.99 8.44 0.04
C LEU A 107 3.14 9.32 0.53
N GLU A 108 2.90 10.58 0.84
CA GLU A 108 3.94 11.48 1.36
C GLU A 108 4.55 10.98 2.66
N VAL A 109 3.72 10.52 3.59
CA VAL A 109 4.18 9.99 4.88
C VAL A 109 5.07 8.76 4.66
N ILE A 110 4.64 7.84 3.80
CA ILE A 110 5.40 6.63 3.51
C ILE A 110 6.72 6.95 2.79
N LEU A 111 6.73 7.91 1.87
CA LEU A 111 7.95 8.32 1.20
C LEU A 111 8.94 8.93 2.17
N GLN A 112 8.46 9.76 3.09
CA GLN A 112 9.30 10.36 4.12
C GLN A 112 9.88 9.29 5.05
N ASP A 113 9.06 8.35 5.50
CA ASP A 113 9.52 7.24 6.32
C ASP A 113 10.57 6.41 5.60
N ALA A 114 10.36 6.10 4.33
CA ALA A 114 11.30 5.31 3.54
C ALA A 114 12.67 5.99 3.45
N LYS A 115 12.69 7.31 3.24
CA LYS A 115 13.92 8.09 3.22
C LYS A 115 14.63 8.08 4.57
N GLU A 116 13.89 8.22 5.65
CA GLU A 116 14.44 8.24 7.00
C GLU A 116 15.00 6.87 7.40
N ILE A 117 14.37 5.78 6.98
CA ILE A 117 14.87 4.43 7.19
C ILE A 117 16.17 4.21 6.41
N GLY A 118 16.32 4.85 5.25
CA GLY A 118 17.52 4.76 4.43
C GLY A 118 17.34 3.97 3.13
N TYR A 119 16.12 3.69 2.72
CA TYR A 119 15.89 3.01 1.46
C TYR A 119 16.31 3.88 0.27
N LYS A 120 16.83 3.24 -0.77
CA LYS A 120 17.27 3.90 -2.01
C LYS A 120 16.20 3.97 -3.07
N ALA A 121 15.22 3.08 -3.01
CA ALA A 121 14.13 3.01 -3.99
C ALA A 121 12.88 2.41 -3.38
N MET A 122 11.75 2.83 -3.91
CA MET A 122 10.44 2.27 -3.55
C MET A 122 9.80 1.68 -4.80
N LEU A 123 9.37 0.43 -4.72
CA LEU A 123 8.70 -0.27 -5.80
C LEU A 123 7.23 -0.49 -5.44
N LEU A 124 6.41 -0.69 -6.44
CA LEU A 124 5.00 -1.04 -6.25
C LEU A 124 4.48 -1.82 -7.45
N ASP A 125 3.41 -2.56 -7.26
CA ASP A 125 2.61 -3.08 -8.35
C ASP A 125 1.19 -2.54 -8.24
N THR A 126 0.53 -2.38 -9.39
CA THR A 126 -0.82 -1.84 -9.46
C THR A 126 -1.55 -2.43 -10.67
N LEU A 127 -2.84 -2.16 -10.76
CA LEU A 127 -3.68 -2.66 -11.84
C LEU A 127 -4.17 -1.52 -12.73
N PRO A 128 -4.34 -1.78 -14.05
CA PRO A 128 -4.71 -0.71 -15.00
C PRO A 128 -5.98 0.06 -14.67
N PHE A 129 -6.96 -0.57 -14.01
CA PHE A 129 -8.20 0.12 -13.67
C PHE A 129 -8.05 1.14 -12.53
N LEU A 130 -6.96 1.08 -11.77
CA LEU A 130 -6.67 2.02 -10.68
C LEU A 130 -6.05 3.30 -11.23
N LYS A 131 -6.77 3.97 -12.09
CA LYS A 131 -6.28 5.12 -12.88
C LYS A 131 -5.85 6.30 -12.02
N SER A 132 -6.61 6.61 -10.98
CA SER A 132 -6.29 7.72 -10.08
C SER A 132 -4.99 7.46 -9.31
N ALA A 133 -4.79 6.22 -8.85
CA ALA A 133 -3.57 5.85 -8.15
C ALA A 133 -2.36 5.93 -9.09
N ILE A 134 -2.47 5.40 -10.30
CA ILE A 134 -1.40 5.45 -11.29
C ILE A 134 -1.02 6.89 -11.60
N LYS A 135 -1.99 7.76 -11.82
CA LYS A 135 -1.76 9.17 -12.08
C LYS A 135 -0.99 9.82 -10.92
N MET A 136 -1.38 9.52 -9.70
CA MET A 136 -0.73 10.03 -8.50
C MET A 136 0.72 9.55 -8.41
N TYR A 137 0.98 8.26 -8.67
CA TYR A 137 2.33 7.72 -8.66
C TYR A 137 3.22 8.40 -9.70
N ARG A 138 2.73 8.55 -10.94
CA ARG A 138 3.48 9.22 -12.01
C ARG A 138 3.80 10.67 -11.67
N LYS A 139 2.83 11.36 -11.08
CA LYS A 139 3.02 12.75 -10.64
C LYS A 139 4.15 12.89 -9.61
N ARG A 140 4.33 11.85 -8.78
CA ARG A 140 5.41 11.84 -7.78
C ARG A 140 6.74 11.35 -8.33
N GLY A 141 6.80 10.94 -9.57
CA GLY A 141 8.05 10.54 -10.23
C GLY A 141 8.23 9.03 -10.39
N PHE A 142 7.24 8.22 -10.02
CA PHE A 142 7.30 6.78 -10.29
C PHE A 142 7.28 6.53 -11.80
N TYR A 143 8.09 5.57 -12.24
CA TYR A 143 8.18 5.16 -13.64
C TYR A 143 7.99 3.65 -13.76
N GLU A 144 7.52 3.19 -14.92
CA GLU A 144 7.30 1.77 -15.15
C GLU A 144 8.61 1.00 -15.24
N ILE A 145 8.61 -0.21 -14.67
CA ILE A 145 9.73 -1.15 -14.70
C ILE A 145 9.20 -2.54 -15.08
N PRO A 146 10.10 -3.47 -15.47
CA PRO A 146 9.71 -4.87 -15.69
C PRO A 146 9.21 -5.52 -14.41
N CYS A 147 8.47 -6.62 -14.56
CA CYS A 147 7.97 -7.44 -13.44
C CYS A 147 9.11 -7.82 -12.49
N TYR A 148 8.91 -7.59 -11.21
CA TYR A 148 9.90 -7.94 -10.17
C TYR A 148 9.39 -8.97 -9.16
N ASN A 149 8.14 -9.45 -9.32
CA ASN A 149 7.53 -10.40 -8.39
C ASN A 149 6.81 -11.54 -9.14
N ASP A 150 6.14 -12.40 -8.39
CA ASP A 150 5.49 -13.60 -8.92
C ASP A 150 4.02 -13.38 -9.29
N SER A 151 3.65 -12.16 -9.69
CA SER A 151 2.26 -11.87 -10.07
C SER A 151 1.83 -12.75 -11.27
N PRO A 152 0.71 -13.47 -11.16
CA PRO A 152 0.20 -14.27 -12.26
C PRO A 152 -0.55 -13.45 -13.31
N MET A 153 -0.76 -12.15 -13.06
CA MET A 153 -1.57 -11.29 -13.92
C MET A 153 -0.72 -10.59 -14.97
N ASP A 154 -1.04 -10.83 -16.25
CA ASP A 154 -0.34 -10.20 -17.38
C ASP A 154 -0.52 -8.68 -17.42
N THR A 155 -1.62 -8.18 -16.83
CA THR A 155 -1.98 -6.77 -16.86
C THR A 155 -1.32 -5.94 -15.77
N THR A 156 -0.66 -6.56 -14.80
CA THR A 156 -0.05 -5.83 -13.67
C THR A 156 1.00 -4.83 -14.16
N ILE A 157 0.92 -3.63 -13.62
CA ILE A 157 1.87 -2.55 -13.88
C ILE A 157 2.83 -2.47 -12.71
N PHE A 158 4.13 -2.47 -12.99
CA PHE A 158 5.19 -2.36 -11.98
C PHE A 158 5.86 -1.01 -12.09
N MET A 159 6.07 -0.35 -10.97
CA MET A 159 6.63 1.00 -10.93
C MET A 159 7.69 1.14 -9.85
N LYS A 160 8.59 2.10 -10.04
CA LYS A 160 9.69 2.39 -9.12
C LYS A 160 9.90 3.88 -8.99
N LEU A 161 10.28 4.31 -7.80
CA LEU A 161 10.75 5.65 -7.53
C LEU A 161 12.12 5.59 -6.86
N ASP A 162 13.09 6.30 -7.39
CA ASP A 162 14.39 6.47 -6.76
C ASP A 162 14.27 7.53 -5.64
N LEU A 163 14.72 7.17 -4.46
CA LEU A 163 14.57 8.02 -3.27
C LEU A 163 15.77 8.91 -2.99
#